data_e96f1394c4cb9e621e162c312967e508
#
_entry.id   e96f1394c4cb9e621e162c312967e508
#
_cell.length_a   1.000
_cell.length_b   1.000
_cell.length_c   1.000
_cell.angle_alpha   90.00
_cell.angle_beta   90.00
_cell.angle_gamma   90.00
#
_symmetry.space_group_name_H-M   'P 1'
#
loop_
_entity.id
_entity.type
_entity.pdbx_description
1 polymer ?
#
loop_
_entity_poly.entity_id
_entity_poly.type
_entity_poly.pdbx_seq_one_letter_code
_entity_poly.pdbx_strand_id
1 'polypeptide(L)'
;MAMVTGVSDALSVQHRSQPLSAPINDRQAQSQLEPNHKSNIPTHRLESYSRWAKVTQGQHKVSASQVAEQGLRQITHILKQLKKQTQKALSVEGSLQTEKANMAKRIQNQLTKLKVEYQDTPLIDHQLNLITPSRPAAQREFTMKSVDLASTKPRDEYIQLQHNQKNASVFLPAKTPSQQLREQLALGMKVLGIDVFTHKDSPSTQETIFSTNDKQWQQLKNGIMMTGQGQRLPAGEARNIKLDEKLSWQDPREWKFTSNDELRQAIAKINKSLHKVDQQLRDLTEAKLKVQHQLDKINRSHNSDNLVIETLQTLDSAMQANPFSKQMTSIMAQANVTRAHVSSLLK
;
A
#
# COMPACT_ATOMS: atom_id res chain seq x y z
N MET A 1 18.51 50.27 -27.06
CA MET A 1 19.45 50.96 -26.15
C MET A 1 19.32 50.39 -24.75
N ALA A 2 20.46 50.15 -24.15
CA ALA A 2 20.76 49.72 -22.78
C ALA A 2 20.69 48.19 -22.54
N MET A 3 21.85 47.63 -22.63
CA MET A 3 22.26 46.31 -22.07
C MET A 3 22.33 46.48 -20.52
N VAL A 4 21.92 45.39 -19.83
CA VAL A 4 22.40 45.12 -18.48
C VAL A 4 22.99 43.73 -18.45
N THR A 5 24.27 43.70 -18.23
CA THR A 5 25.18 42.59 -18.13
C THR A 5 24.92 41.77 -16.87
N GLY A 6 24.83 40.45 -16.99
CA GLY A 6 24.81 39.53 -15.89
C GLY A 6 26.15 39.40 -15.20
N VAL A 7 26.08 39.14 -13.90
CA VAL A 7 27.22 38.71 -13.09
C VAL A 7 26.95 37.28 -12.71
N SER A 8 27.67 36.36 -13.33
CA SER A 8 27.80 34.96 -12.92
C SER A 8 29.05 34.85 -12.04
N ASP A 9 28.89 34.71 -10.75
CA ASP A 9 29.97 34.28 -9.87
C ASP A 9 29.86 32.78 -9.62
N ALA A 10 30.74 32.07 -10.27
CA ALA A 10 30.95 30.66 -10.08
C ALA A 10 31.82 30.41 -8.84
N LEU A 11 31.25 29.83 -7.81
CA LEU A 11 32.01 29.26 -6.70
C LEU A 11 32.56 27.89 -7.11
N SER A 12 33.77 27.87 -7.65
CA SER A 12 34.57 26.68 -7.87
C SER A 12 35.17 26.21 -6.53
N VAL A 13 34.62 25.16 -5.96
CA VAL A 13 35.23 24.42 -4.85
C VAL A 13 36.30 23.51 -5.44
N GLN A 14 37.56 23.91 -5.30
CA GLN A 14 38.70 23.05 -5.62
C GLN A 14 38.86 21.97 -4.54
N HIS A 15 38.54 20.73 -4.85
CA HIS A 15 38.95 19.56 -4.09
C HIS A 15 40.46 19.36 -4.26
N ARG A 16 41.20 19.73 -3.25
CA ARG A 16 42.64 19.41 -3.16
C ARG A 16 42.77 18.04 -2.48
N SER A 17 42.88 17.00 -3.29
CA SER A 17 43.27 15.66 -2.86
C SER A 17 44.75 15.64 -2.57
N GLN A 18 45.15 15.50 -1.31
CA GLN A 18 46.52 15.12 -0.94
C GLN A 18 46.58 13.61 -0.71
N PRO A 19 47.53 12.88 -1.29
CA PRO A 19 47.75 11.49 -0.96
C PRO A 19 48.57 11.38 0.34
N LEU A 20 47.99 10.85 1.39
CA LEU A 20 48.71 10.43 2.58
C LEU A 20 49.19 8.98 2.40
N SER A 21 50.43 8.83 1.95
CA SER A 21 51.19 7.60 2.02
C SER A 21 52.12 7.69 3.22
N ALA A 22 51.79 7.04 4.33
CA ALA A 22 52.73 6.70 5.37
C ALA A 22 52.43 5.26 5.82
N PRO A 23 53.43 4.39 5.96
CA PRO A 23 53.23 3.00 6.39
C PRO A 23 52.90 2.96 7.87
N ILE A 24 51.74 2.37 8.20
CA ILE A 24 51.34 2.10 9.57
C ILE A 24 52.12 0.87 10.05
N ASN A 25 53.02 1.08 10.98
CA ASN A 25 53.69 0.01 11.73
C ASN A 25 52.64 -0.73 12.56
N ASP A 26 52.49 -2.00 12.25
CA ASP A 26 51.75 -2.99 13.03
C ASP A 26 52.44 -3.23 14.36
N ARG A 27 52.06 -2.51 15.41
CA ARG A 27 52.36 -2.87 16.79
C ARG A 27 51.26 -2.40 17.74
N GLN A 28 50.46 -3.41 18.16
CA GLN A 28 49.71 -3.39 19.44
C GLN A 28 48.77 -2.24 19.66
N ALA A 29 47.63 -2.25 18.99
CA ALA A 29 46.42 -1.68 19.54
C ALA A 29 45.67 -2.77 20.32
N GLN A 30 46.12 -3.03 21.58
CA GLN A 30 45.18 -3.54 22.56
C GLN A 30 44.05 -2.52 22.65
N SER A 31 42.91 -2.90 22.12
CA SER A 31 41.66 -2.17 22.25
C SER A 31 41.34 -2.09 23.75
N GLN A 32 41.71 -0.99 24.38
CA GLN A 32 40.96 -0.51 25.54
C GLN A 32 39.55 -0.18 24.97
N LEU A 33 38.61 -1.06 25.27
CA LEU A 33 37.20 -0.78 25.20
C LEU A 33 36.95 0.43 26.08
N GLU A 34 36.95 1.61 25.48
CA GLU A 34 36.49 2.81 26.16
C GLU A 34 35.08 2.52 26.71
N PRO A 35 34.84 2.79 28.01
CA PRO A 35 33.52 2.59 28.56
C PRO A 35 32.56 3.49 27.78
N ASN A 36 31.58 2.84 27.18
CA ASN A 36 30.44 3.40 26.53
C ASN A 36 29.99 4.65 27.30
N HIS A 37 30.36 5.84 26.82
CA HIS A 37 29.85 7.11 27.35
C HIS A 37 28.37 7.12 27.06
N LYS A 38 27.59 6.47 27.94
CA LYS A 38 26.16 6.69 28.02
C LYS A 38 26.00 8.18 28.19
N SER A 39 25.63 8.87 27.14
CA SER A 39 25.32 10.31 27.21
C SER A 39 24.27 10.45 28.30
N ASN A 40 24.67 10.99 29.46
CA ASN A 40 23.79 11.26 30.59
C ASN A 40 22.85 12.41 30.18
N ILE A 41 21.89 12.07 29.28
CA ILE A 41 20.80 12.98 28.97
C ILE A 41 19.90 12.96 30.21
N PRO A 42 19.69 14.09 30.87
CA PRO A 42 18.81 14.15 32.02
C PRO A 42 17.44 13.57 31.71
N THR A 43 16.87 12.77 32.61
CA THR A 43 15.59 12.07 32.41
C THR A 43 14.45 12.98 31.96
N HIS A 44 14.36 14.21 32.52
CA HIS A 44 13.38 15.20 32.11
C HIS A 44 13.50 15.64 30.64
N ARG A 45 14.70 15.61 30.04
CA ARG A 45 14.88 15.87 28.61
C ARG A 45 14.44 14.69 27.75
N LEU A 46 14.70 13.47 28.19
CA LEU A 46 14.21 12.27 27.50
C LEU A 46 12.69 12.21 27.49
N GLU A 47 12.06 12.55 28.62
CA GLU A 47 10.59 12.67 28.71
C GLU A 47 10.05 13.76 27.80
N SER A 48 10.68 14.92 27.77
CA SER A 48 10.32 16.01 26.86
C SER A 48 10.42 15.62 25.40
N TYR A 49 11.51 14.93 24.99
CA TYR A 49 11.68 14.43 23.63
C TYR A 49 10.64 13.36 23.29
N SER A 50 10.35 12.46 24.21
CA SER A 50 9.32 11.43 24.04
C SER A 50 7.94 12.07 23.83
N ARG A 51 7.60 13.06 24.64
CA ARG A 51 6.33 13.80 24.52
C ARG A 51 6.24 14.55 23.20
N TRP A 52 7.29 15.26 22.82
CA TRP A 52 7.33 15.96 21.53
C TRP A 52 7.21 15.02 20.34
N ALA A 53 7.89 13.86 20.37
CA ALA A 53 7.79 12.84 19.33
C ALA A 53 6.35 12.31 19.20
N LYS A 54 5.68 12.04 20.33
CA LYS A 54 4.28 11.59 20.35
C LYS A 54 3.33 12.63 19.78
N VAL A 55 3.48 13.90 20.16
CA VAL A 55 2.65 15.00 19.64
C VAL A 55 2.84 15.16 18.13
N THR A 56 4.09 15.11 17.65
CA THR A 56 4.39 15.19 16.21
C THR A 56 3.79 14.01 15.46
N GLN A 57 3.87 12.81 16.02
CA GLN A 57 3.21 11.61 15.44
C GLN A 57 1.70 11.80 15.39
N GLY A 58 1.09 12.36 16.43
CA GLY A 58 -0.34 12.68 16.45
C GLY A 58 -0.73 13.67 15.36
N GLN A 59 0.00 14.75 15.20
CA GLN A 59 -0.24 15.76 14.15
C GLN A 59 -0.13 15.12 12.74
N HIS A 60 0.85 14.25 12.54
CA HIS A 60 1.03 13.54 11.29
C HIS A 60 -0.17 12.64 10.95
N LYS A 61 -0.68 11.89 11.94
CA LYS A 61 -1.89 11.07 11.79
C LYS A 61 -3.14 11.92 11.53
N VAL A 62 -3.27 13.06 12.19
CA VAL A 62 -4.36 14.02 11.91
C VAL A 62 -4.29 14.52 10.48
N SER A 63 -3.12 14.88 9.98
CA SER A 63 -2.95 15.28 8.58
C SER A 63 -3.32 14.18 7.60
N ALA A 64 -2.88 12.94 7.84
CA ALA A 64 -3.28 11.80 7.03
C ALA A 64 -4.81 11.57 7.07
N SER A 65 -5.46 11.73 8.23
CA SER A 65 -6.92 11.61 8.35
C SER A 65 -7.66 12.71 7.59
N GLN A 66 -7.11 13.93 7.53
CA GLN A 66 -7.66 15.02 6.72
C GLN A 66 -7.60 14.72 5.23
N VAL A 67 -6.47 14.16 4.75
CA VAL A 67 -6.33 13.74 3.35
C VAL A 67 -7.32 12.61 3.03
N ALA A 68 -7.46 11.61 3.92
CA ALA A 68 -8.43 10.54 3.75
C ALA A 68 -9.88 11.07 3.73
N GLU A 69 -10.23 11.98 4.63
CA GLU A 69 -11.55 12.62 4.67
C GLU A 69 -11.86 13.36 3.37
N GLN A 70 -10.91 14.15 2.87
CA GLN A 70 -11.05 14.85 1.60
C GLN A 70 -11.20 13.86 0.44
N GLY A 71 -10.42 12.78 0.41
CA GLY A 71 -10.53 11.71 -0.57
C GLY A 71 -11.90 11.04 -0.55
N LEU A 72 -12.43 10.67 0.63
CA LEU A 72 -13.76 10.08 0.77
C LEU A 72 -14.87 11.04 0.31
N ARG A 73 -14.76 12.34 0.61
CA ARG A 73 -15.71 13.37 0.12
C ARG A 73 -15.67 13.48 -1.41
N GLN A 74 -14.48 13.45 -2.00
CA GLN A 74 -14.32 13.46 -3.45
C GLN A 74 -14.90 12.20 -4.10
N ILE A 75 -14.67 11.02 -3.54
CA ILE A 75 -15.26 9.76 -3.97
C ILE A 75 -16.78 9.84 -3.90
N THR A 76 -17.35 10.32 -2.79
CA THR A 76 -18.79 10.51 -2.62
C THR A 76 -19.37 11.41 -3.71
N HIS A 77 -18.68 12.52 -4.04
CA HIS A 77 -19.10 13.42 -5.09
C HIS A 77 -19.13 12.73 -6.47
N ILE A 78 -18.05 12.03 -6.83
CA ILE A 78 -17.95 11.29 -8.10
C ILE A 78 -19.00 10.17 -8.16
N LEU A 79 -19.23 9.43 -7.09
CA LEU A 79 -20.27 8.39 -7.02
C LEU A 79 -21.69 8.97 -7.22
N LYS A 80 -22.00 10.13 -6.63
CA LYS A 80 -23.28 10.84 -6.84
C LYS A 80 -23.45 11.28 -8.29
N GLN A 81 -22.38 11.79 -8.92
CA GLN A 81 -22.40 12.14 -10.35
C GLN A 81 -22.61 10.89 -11.22
N LEU A 82 -21.90 9.80 -10.92
CA LEU A 82 -22.02 8.52 -11.62
C LEU A 82 -23.45 7.98 -11.52
N LYS A 83 -24.03 7.96 -10.32
CA LYS A 83 -25.43 7.58 -10.10
C LYS A 83 -26.38 8.39 -10.96
N LYS A 84 -26.25 9.73 -10.96
CA LYS A 84 -27.11 10.64 -11.75
C LYS A 84 -27.01 10.34 -13.24
N GLN A 85 -25.84 10.11 -13.78
CA GLN A 85 -25.67 9.79 -15.21
C GLN A 85 -26.21 8.40 -15.55
N THR A 86 -25.99 7.40 -14.68
CA THR A 86 -26.52 6.05 -14.86
C THR A 86 -28.08 6.04 -14.84
N GLN A 87 -28.69 6.83 -13.94
CA GLN A 87 -30.12 6.99 -13.88
C GLN A 87 -30.68 7.68 -15.16
N LYS A 88 -29.98 8.71 -15.65
CA LYS A 88 -30.35 9.35 -16.93
C LYS A 88 -30.21 8.38 -18.10
N ALA A 89 -29.19 7.51 -18.13
CA ALA A 89 -29.04 6.49 -19.14
C ALA A 89 -30.18 5.46 -19.10
N LEU A 90 -30.71 5.15 -17.91
CA LEU A 90 -31.85 4.23 -17.75
C LEU A 90 -33.19 4.84 -18.17
N SER A 91 -33.33 6.17 -18.11
CA SER A 91 -34.59 6.88 -18.42
C SER A 91 -34.74 7.26 -19.90
N VAL A 92 -33.75 7.01 -20.73
CA VAL A 92 -33.76 7.31 -22.17
C VAL A 92 -33.44 6.08 -22.99
N GLU A 93 -33.84 6.06 -24.25
CA GLU A 93 -33.62 4.93 -25.15
C GLU A 93 -32.79 5.34 -26.38
N GLY A 94 -32.26 4.36 -27.10
CA GLY A 94 -31.56 4.55 -28.36
C GLY A 94 -30.19 5.21 -28.22
N SER A 95 -29.86 6.11 -29.12
CA SER A 95 -28.56 6.79 -29.20
C SER A 95 -28.24 7.64 -27.97
N LEU A 96 -29.27 8.29 -27.39
CA LEU A 96 -29.13 9.09 -26.17
C LEU A 96 -28.75 8.21 -24.94
N GLN A 97 -29.29 7.01 -24.86
CA GLN A 97 -28.88 6.05 -23.82
C GLN A 97 -27.40 5.74 -23.91
N THR A 98 -26.91 5.44 -25.11
CA THR A 98 -25.49 5.13 -25.34
C THR A 98 -24.59 6.31 -25.00
N GLU A 99 -25.01 7.54 -25.33
CA GLU A 99 -24.26 8.74 -24.95
C GLU A 99 -24.14 8.90 -23.41
N LYS A 100 -25.28 8.76 -22.70
CA LYS A 100 -25.29 8.87 -21.23
C LYS A 100 -24.52 7.72 -20.55
N ALA A 101 -24.58 6.50 -21.09
CA ALA A 101 -23.78 5.36 -20.65
C ALA A 101 -22.28 5.62 -20.85
N ASN A 102 -21.88 6.20 -21.98
CA ASN A 102 -20.50 6.60 -22.22
C ASN A 102 -20.03 7.70 -21.26
N MET A 103 -20.90 8.65 -20.90
CA MET A 103 -20.60 9.63 -19.85
C MET A 103 -20.41 8.96 -18.49
N ALA A 104 -21.27 8.01 -18.11
CA ALA A 104 -21.12 7.23 -16.90
C ALA A 104 -19.77 6.49 -16.87
N LYS A 105 -19.37 5.85 -17.98
CA LYS A 105 -18.09 5.19 -18.12
C LYS A 105 -16.88 6.13 -17.97
N ARG A 106 -16.99 7.38 -18.47
CA ARG A 106 -15.94 8.39 -18.25
C ARG A 106 -15.81 8.75 -16.77
N ILE A 107 -16.91 8.93 -16.05
CA ILE A 107 -16.91 9.22 -14.61
C ILE A 107 -16.38 8.01 -13.82
N GLN A 108 -16.75 6.78 -14.20
CA GLN A 108 -16.17 5.56 -13.65
C GLN A 108 -14.65 5.54 -13.80
N ASN A 109 -14.13 5.89 -14.97
CA ASN A 109 -12.69 5.96 -15.22
C ASN A 109 -12.00 7.06 -14.38
N GLN A 110 -12.68 8.16 -14.08
CA GLN A 110 -12.16 9.17 -13.14
C GLN A 110 -12.08 8.60 -11.71
N LEU A 111 -13.13 7.88 -11.28
CA LEU A 111 -13.15 7.23 -9.97
C LEU A 111 -12.02 6.20 -9.80
N THR A 112 -11.79 5.37 -10.82
CA THR A 112 -10.75 4.32 -10.77
C THR A 112 -9.32 4.85 -10.84
N LYS A 113 -9.13 6.06 -11.36
CA LYS A 113 -7.83 6.74 -11.42
C LYS A 113 -7.53 7.56 -10.17
N LEU A 114 -8.54 7.80 -9.34
CA LEU A 114 -8.36 8.57 -8.13
C LEU A 114 -7.50 7.78 -7.13
N LYS A 115 -6.37 8.35 -6.76
CA LYS A 115 -5.49 7.83 -5.71
C LYS A 115 -5.53 8.76 -4.53
N VAL A 116 -5.79 8.21 -3.35
CA VAL A 116 -5.76 8.94 -2.09
C VAL A 116 -4.60 8.38 -1.28
N GLU A 117 -3.50 9.12 -1.27
CA GLU A 117 -2.24 8.69 -0.68
C GLU A 117 -1.72 9.79 0.24
N TYR A 118 -1.02 9.39 1.29
CA TYR A 118 -0.30 10.28 2.18
C TYR A 118 1.10 9.71 2.42
N GLN A 119 2.13 10.46 2.03
CA GLN A 119 3.54 10.03 2.08
C GLN A 119 3.74 8.62 1.46
N ASP A 120 3.34 8.48 0.20
CA ASP A 120 3.45 7.25 -0.59
C ASP A 120 2.71 6.02 -0.01
N THR A 121 1.88 6.26 1.03
CA THR A 121 1.03 5.21 1.60
C THR A 121 -0.41 5.42 1.16
N PRO A 122 -1.03 4.43 0.51
CA PRO A 122 -2.43 4.51 0.14
C PRO A 122 -3.31 4.51 1.39
N LEU A 123 -4.27 5.42 1.44
CA LEU A 123 -5.25 5.54 2.53
C LEU A 123 -6.57 4.89 2.17
N ILE A 124 -6.88 4.78 0.88
CA ILE A 124 -8.10 4.17 0.35
C ILE A 124 -7.69 3.15 -0.71
N ASP A 125 -8.30 1.97 -0.65
CA ASP A 125 -8.02 0.89 -1.60
C ASP A 125 -8.87 0.99 -2.89
N HIS A 126 -8.61 0.08 -3.84
CA HIS A 126 -9.31 0.02 -5.13
C HIS A 126 -10.80 -0.35 -5.02
N GLN A 127 -11.24 -0.87 -3.88
CA GLN A 127 -12.64 -1.17 -3.56
C GLN A 127 -13.33 -0.03 -2.79
N LEU A 128 -12.70 1.14 -2.73
CA LEU A 128 -13.18 2.33 -2.01
C LEU A 128 -13.33 2.10 -0.51
N ASN A 129 -12.47 1.27 0.11
CA ASN A 129 -12.40 1.12 1.55
C ASN A 129 -11.30 1.99 2.13
N LEU A 130 -11.60 2.65 3.24
CA LEU A 130 -10.57 3.26 4.08
C LEU A 130 -9.71 2.15 4.71
N ILE A 131 -8.39 2.24 4.52
CA ILE A 131 -7.44 1.27 5.05
C ILE A 131 -7.22 1.56 6.53
N THR A 132 -7.50 0.56 7.37
CA THR A 132 -7.32 0.62 8.83
C THR A 132 -6.59 -0.61 9.31
N PRO A 133 -6.03 -0.64 10.53
CA PRO A 133 -5.44 -1.87 11.08
C PRO A 133 -6.41 -3.05 11.15
N SER A 134 -7.70 -2.77 11.40
CA SER A 134 -8.77 -3.77 11.41
C SER A 134 -9.27 -4.15 10.02
N ARG A 135 -9.02 -3.31 9.02
CA ARG A 135 -9.41 -3.53 7.62
C ARG A 135 -8.23 -3.20 6.73
N PRO A 136 -7.29 -4.14 6.51
CA PRO A 136 -6.19 -3.96 5.58
C PRO A 136 -6.71 -3.72 4.16
N ALA A 137 -5.86 -3.20 3.28
CA ALA A 137 -6.19 -3.00 1.87
C ALA A 137 -6.68 -4.30 1.23
N ALA A 138 -7.73 -4.20 0.43
CA ALA A 138 -8.26 -5.35 -0.31
C ALA A 138 -7.19 -5.92 -1.25
N GLN A 139 -7.10 -7.24 -1.28
CA GLN A 139 -6.20 -7.95 -2.17
C GLN A 139 -6.77 -7.98 -3.59
N ARG A 140 -5.89 -8.07 -4.58
CA ARG A 140 -6.24 -8.32 -5.98
C ARG A 140 -6.35 -9.82 -6.20
N GLU A 141 -7.51 -10.26 -6.65
CA GLU A 141 -7.77 -11.66 -6.99
C GLU A 141 -7.57 -11.87 -8.49
N PHE A 142 -7.00 -13.01 -8.84
CA PHE A 142 -6.76 -13.37 -10.24
C PHE A 142 -6.71 -14.86 -10.44
N THR A 143 -6.84 -15.28 -11.70
CA THR A 143 -6.63 -16.67 -12.15
C THR A 143 -5.55 -16.71 -13.22
N MET A 144 -4.99 -17.88 -13.42
CA MET A 144 -4.00 -18.11 -14.46
C MET A 144 -4.69 -18.54 -15.74
N LYS A 145 -4.46 -17.79 -16.81
CA LYS A 145 -5.10 -18.09 -18.09
C LYS A 145 -4.52 -19.36 -18.69
N SER A 146 -5.40 -20.28 -19.09
CA SER A 146 -5.04 -21.50 -19.80
C SER A 146 -4.16 -22.48 -19.03
N VAL A 147 -4.01 -22.34 -17.71
CA VAL A 147 -3.21 -23.22 -16.87
C VAL A 147 -3.99 -23.59 -15.61
N ASP A 148 -4.19 -24.89 -15.39
CA ASP A 148 -4.73 -25.42 -14.14
C ASP A 148 -3.63 -26.18 -13.39
N LEU A 149 -3.04 -25.49 -12.42
CA LEU A 149 -1.96 -26.03 -11.59
C LEU A 149 -2.48 -27.02 -10.54
N ALA A 150 -3.75 -26.94 -10.14
CA ALA A 150 -4.35 -27.78 -9.11
C ALA A 150 -5.01 -29.04 -9.67
N SER A 151 -4.96 -29.28 -10.98
CA SER A 151 -5.49 -30.50 -11.58
C SER A 151 -4.66 -31.70 -11.20
N THR A 152 -5.32 -32.84 -10.86
CA THR A 152 -4.66 -34.11 -10.59
C THR A 152 -4.03 -34.65 -11.87
N LYS A 153 -2.76 -35.04 -11.85
CA LYS A 153 -2.01 -35.58 -12.99
C LYS A 153 -1.40 -36.95 -12.64
N PRO A 154 -1.10 -37.78 -13.68
CA PRO A 154 -0.60 -39.15 -13.46
C PRO A 154 0.88 -39.22 -13.05
N ARG A 155 1.67 -38.17 -13.26
CA ARG A 155 3.10 -38.13 -12.92
C ARG A 155 3.42 -36.92 -12.02
N ASP A 156 4.50 -37.05 -11.26
CA ASP A 156 5.07 -35.94 -10.50
C ASP A 156 5.52 -34.82 -11.43
N GLU A 157 5.45 -33.58 -10.96
CA GLU A 157 5.89 -32.43 -11.73
C GLU A 157 6.51 -31.36 -10.82
N TYR A 158 7.66 -30.83 -11.22
CA TYR A 158 8.25 -29.63 -10.64
C TYR A 158 7.89 -28.44 -11.50
N ILE A 159 7.32 -27.43 -10.88
CA ILE A 159 7.03 -26.15 -11.52
C ILE A 159 7.94 -25.09 -10.96
N GLN A 160 8.66 -24.41 -11.84
CA GLN A 160 9.47 -23.25 -11.48
C GLN A 160 8.72 -21.99 -11.87
N LEU A 161 8.65 -21.04 -10.93
CA LEU A 161 8.04 -19.73 -11.09
C LEU A 161 9.13 -18.69 -10.91
N GLN A 162 9.17 -17.74 -11.83
CA GLN A 162 10.15 -16.64 -11.77
C GLN A 162 9.44 -15.31 -11.95
N HIS A 163 9.67 -14.41 -11.01
CA HIS A 163 9.16 -13.04 -11.06
C HIS A 163 10.08 -12.08 -10.30
N ASN A 164 10.48 -10.96 -10.95
CA ASN A 164 11.28 -9.89 -10.33
C ASN A 164 12.46 -10.39 -9.49
N GLN A 165 13.35 -11.19 -10.08
CA GLN A 165 14.53 -11.77 -9.45
C GLN A 165 14.21 -12.77 -8.30
N LYS A 166 12.93 -13.06 -8.03
CA LYS A 166 12.51 -14.10 -7.11
C LYS A 166 12.17 -15.36 -7.89
N ASN A 167 12.67 -16.48 -7.41
CA ASN A 167 12.38 -17.80 -7.96
C ASN A 167 11.69 -18.64 -6.89
N ALA A 168 10.65 -19.34 -7.27
CA ALA A 168 9.99 -20.34 -6.44
C ALA A 168 9.91 -21.65 -7.22
N SER A 169 10.11 -22.75 -6.53
CA SER A 169 9.93 -24.10 -7.07
C SER A 169 8.84 -24.83 -6.28
N VAL A 170 7.89 -25.41 -6.97
CA VAL A 170 6.78 -26.13 -6.37
C VAL A 170 6.79 -27.56 -6.87
N PHE A 171 6.81 -28.52 -5.96
CA PHE A 171 6.65 -29.93 -6.26
C PHE A 171 5.17 -30.31 -6.19
N LEU A 172 4.64 -30.88 -7.26
CA LEU A 172 3.26 -31.34 -7.38
C LEU A 172 3.25 -32.86 -7.60
N PRO A 173 2.97 -33.65 -6.57
CA PRO A 173 3.01 -35.10 -6.66
C PRO A 173 1.87 -35.68 -7.54
N ALA A 174 2.14 -36.83 -8.11
CA ALA A 174 1.18 -37.58 -8.94
C ALA A 174 -0.05 -38.01 -8.13
N LYS A 175 -1.20 -38.12 -8.81
CA LYS A 175 -2.45 -38.67 -8.26
C LYS A 175 -2.93 -38.01 -6.96
N THR A 176 -2.43 -36.82 -6.66
CA THR A 176 -2.76 -36.08 -5.45
C THR A 176 -4.07 -35.33 -5.65
N PRO A 177 -4.96 -35.26 -4.62
CA PRO A 177 -6.19 -34.51 -4.69
C PRO A 177 -5.92 -33.00 -4.88
N SER A 178 -6.80 -32.32 -5.61
CA SER A 178 -6.66 -30.89 -5.93
C SER A 178 -6.50 -29.98 -4.69
N GLN A 179 -7.09 -30.36 -3.56
CA GLN A 179 -6.94 -29.60 -2.32
C GLN A 179 -5.51 -29.62 -1.80
N GLN A 180 -4.87 -30.77 -1.74
CA GLN A 180 -3.48 -30.91 -1.30
C GLN A 180 -2.52 -30.21 -2.29
N LEU A 181 -2.82 -30.29 -3.60
CA LEU A 181 -2.04 -29.55 -4.61
C LEU A 181 -2.13 -28.04 -4.41
N ARG A 182 -3.29 -27.50 -4.01
CA ARG A 182 -3.43 -26.08 -3.68
C ARG A 182 -2.62 -25.68 -2.45
N GLU A 183 -2.54 -26.55 -1.44
CA GLU A 183 -1.71 -26.31 -0.25
C GLU A 183 -0.22 -26.26 -0.62
N GLN A 184 0.23 -27.17 -1.48
CA GLN A 184 1.61 -27.15 -2.02
C GLN A 184 1.88 -25.88 -2.82
N LEU A 185 0.95 -25.50 -3.69
CA LEU A 185 1.02 -24.25 -4.44
C LEU A 185 1.08 -23.02 -3.52
N ALA A 186 0.26 -23.00 -2.46
CA ALA A 186 0.23 -21.91 -1.50
C ALA A 186 1.59 -21.71 -0.81
N LEU A 187 2.25 -22.79 -0.41
CA LEU A 187 3.58 -22.73 0.20
C LEU A 187 4.62 -22.17 -0.78
N GLY A 188 4.64 -22.64 -2.02
CA GLY A 188 5.61 -22.17 -3.01
C GLY A 188 5.34 -20.74 -3.49
N MET A 189 4.09 -20.39 -3.71
CA MET A 189 3.73 -19.06 -4.21
C MET A 189 3.86 -17.95 -3.14
N LYS A 190 3.82 -18.30 -1.87
CA LYS A 190 4.02 -17.35 -0.77
C LYS A 190 5.38 -16.65 -0.85
N VAL A 191 6.40 -17.30 -1.39
CA VAL A 191 7.73 -16.70 -1.64
C VAL A 191 7.63 -15.51 -2.61
N LEU A 192 6.70 -15.59 -3.56
CA LEU A 192 6.42 -14.53 -4.52
C LEU A 192 5.41 -13.50 -3.99
N GLY A 193 4.90 -13.64 -2.76
CA GLY A 193 3.87 -12.77 -2.18
C GLY A 193 2.49 -13.01 -2.79
N ILE A 194 2.21 -14.23 -3.24
CA ILE A 194 0.94 -14.67 -3.81
C ILE A 194 0.29 -15.67 -2.85
N ASP A 195 -0.91 -15.38 -2.42
CA ASP A 195 -1.74 -16.29 -1.63
C ASP A 195 -2.67 -17.10 -2.55
N VAL A 196 -2.99 -18.34 -2.16
CA VAL A 196 -3.84 -19.26 -2.94
C VAL A 196 -5.11 -19.55 -2.18
N PHE A 197 -6.25 -19.33 -2.80
CA PHE A 197 -7.57 -19.56 -2.20
C PHE A 197 -8.44 -20.49 -3.05
N THR A 198 -9.42 -21.05 -2.37
CA THR A 198 -10.52 -21.78 -3.01
C THR A 198 -11.82 -21.07 -2.62
N HIS A 199 -12.62 -20.67 -3.58
CA HIS A 199 -13.96 -20.18 -3.28
C HIS A 199 -14.80 -21.32 -2.68
N LYS A 200 -15.30 -21.16 -1.46
CA LYS A 200 -16.16 -22.16 -0.80
C LYS A 200 -17.57 -22.20 -1.38
N ASP A 201 -17.96 -21.18 -2.14
CA ASP A 201 -19.35 -20.96 -2.56
C ASP A 201 -19.70 -21.54 -3.94
N SER A 202 -18.78 -22.22 -4.61
CA SER A 202 -19.05 -22.86 -5.92
C SER A 202 -18.51 -24.30 -5.93
N PRO A 203 -19.32 -25.29 -5.54
CA PRO A 203 -18.90 -26.70 -5.58
C PRO A 203 -18.68 -27.24 -6.99
N SER A 204 -19.19 -26.55 -8.02
CA SER A 204 -19.11 -27.00 -9.42
C SER A 204 -17.90 -26.48 -10.20
N THR A 205 -17.22 -25.43 -9.74
CA THR A 205 -16.04 -24.88 -10.41
C THR A 205 -14.91 -24.75 -9.38
N GLN A 206 -14.08 -25.80 -9.31
CA GLN A 206 -12.88 -25.83 -8.45
C GLN A 206 -11.75 -24.95 -9.01
N GLU A 207 -12.09 -23.76 -9.51
CA GLU A 207 -11.09 -22.83 -10.04
C GLU A 207 -10.17 -22.33 -8.91
N THR A 208 -8.87 -22.47 -9.14
CA THR A 208 -7.88 -21.96 -8.18
C THR A 208 -7.73 -20.48 -8.32
N ILE A 209 -8.05 -19.73 -7.25
CA ILE A 209 -7.94 -18.28 -7.21
C ILE A 209 -6.67 -17.91 -6.44
N PHE A 210 -5.95 -16.99 -7.01
CA PHE A 210 -4.74 -16.42 -6.44
C PHE A 210 -5.03 -14.99 -6.00
N SER A 211 -4.38 -14.55 -4.94
CA SER A 211 -4.51 -13.17 -4.51
C SER A 211 -3.17 -12.57 -4.12
N THR A 212 -3.08 -11.26 -4.24
CA THR A 212 -1.88 -10.52 -3.88
C THR A 212 -2.23 -9.08 -3.53
N ASN A 213 -1.32 -8.36 -2.87
CA ASN A 213 -1.52 -6.94 -2.61
C ASN A 213 -1.42 -6.09 -3.89
N ASP A 214 -1.99 -4.89 -3.87
CA ASP A 214 -2.05 -4.02 -5.06
C ASP A 214 -0.66 -3.67 -5.61
N LYS A 215 0.32 -3.43 -4.74
CA LYS A 215 1.70 -3.12 -5.15
C LYS A 215 2.34 -4.28 -5.92
N GLN A 216 2.17 -5.49 -5.43
CA GLN A 216 2.67 -6.70 -6.09
C GLN A 216 1.89 -6.97 -7.39
N TRP A 217 0.57 -6.72 -7.40
CA TRP A 217 -0.26 -6.87 -8.59
C TRP A 217 0.21 -5.99 -9.75
N GLN A 218 0.59 -4.74 -9.48
CA GLN A 218 1.12 -3.86 -10.55
C GLN A 218 2.37 -4.43 -11.23
N GLN A 219 3.11 -5.26 -10.54
CA GLN A 219 4.28 -5.96 -11.10
C GLN A 219 3.85 -7.24 -11.83
N LEU A 220 2.88 -7.98 -11.28
CA LEU A 220 2.42 -9.28 -11.79
C LEU A 220 1.48 -9.20 -12.99
N LYS A 221 0.77 -8.09 -13.19
CA LYS A 221 -0.27 -7.95 -14.24
C LYS A 221 0.18 -8.28 -15.66
N ASN A 222 1.48 -8.22 -15.94
CA ASN A 222 2.06 -8.57 -17.23
C ASN A 222 2.32 -10.08 -17.39
N GLY A 223 2.07 -10.87 -16.33
CA GLY A 223 2.24 -12.30 -16.28
C GLY A 223 3.41 -12.77 -15.41
N ILE A 224 3.48 -14.07 -15.23
CA ILE A 224 4.52 -14.77 -14.47
C ILE A 224 5.24 -15.74 -15.39
N MET A 225 6.57 -15.74 -15.37
CA MET A 225 7.36 -16.73 -16.09
C MET A 225 7.29 -18.06 -15.37
N MET A 226 6.88 -19.11 -16.07
CA MET A 226 6.75 -20.46 -15.52
C MET A 226 7.35 -21.51 -16.44
N THR A 227 7.95 -22.54 -15.84
CA THR A 227 8.46 -23.73 -16.52
C THR A 227 7.93 -24.97 -15.82
N GLY A 228 7.47 -25.93 -16.58
CA GLY A 228 7.02 -27.23 -16.09
C GLY A 228 7.79 -28.39 -16.69
N GLN A 229 7.25 -29.60 -16.52
CA GLN A 229 7.82 -30.85 -17.04
C GLN A 229 6.88 -31.56 -18.05
N GLY A 230 5.94 -30.81 -18.64
CA GLY A 230 5.12 -31.31 -19.76
C GLY A 230 3.76 -31.86 -19.38
N GLN A 231 3.30 -31.71 -18.12
CA GLN A 231 1.96 -32.17 -17.73
C GLN A 231 0.95 -31.04 -17.54
N ARG A 232 1.30 -30.02 -16.75
CA ARG A 232 0.50 -28.82 -16.52
C ARG A 232 1.05 -27.65 -17.32
N LEU A 233 2.37 -27.61 -17.45
CA LEU A 233 3.11 -26.63 -18.22
C LEU A 233 4.07 -27.33 -19.15
N PRO A 234 4.32 -26.81 -20.37
CA PRO A 234 5.31 -27.36 -21.28
C PRO A 234 6.69 -27.48 -20.63
N ALA A 235 7.41 -28.54 -20.98
CA ALA A 235 8.79 -28.72 -20.59
C ALA A 235 9.73 -27.81 -21.42
N GLY A 236 10.85 -27.43 -20.86
CA GLY A 236 11.91 -26.66 -21.54
C GLY A 236 11.88 -25.19 -21.21
N GLU A 237 11.53 -24.32 -22.15
CA GLU A 237 11.61 -22.89 -22.01
C GLU A 237 10.54 -22.32 -21.08
N ALA A 238 10.93 -21.30 -20.30
CA ALA A 238 10.00 -20.56 -19.45
C ALA A 238 9.00 -19.78 -20.30
N ARG A 239 7.72 -19.93 -19.99
CA ARG A 239 6.62 -19.23 -20.67
C ARG A 239 6.00 -18.16 -19.78
N ASN A 240 5.64 -17.05 -20.37
CA ASN A 240 4.89 -16.01 -19.67
C ASN A 240 3.41 -16.40 -19.60
N ILE A 241 2.94 -16.77 -18.41
CA ILE A 241 1.54 -17.10 -18.15
C ILE A 241 0.79 -15.82 -17.82
N LYS A 242 -0.19 -15.47 -18.66
CA LYS A 242 -1.07 -14.33 -18.47
C LYS A 242 -2.00 -14.55 -17.30
N LEU A 243 -2.27 -13.48 -16.56
CA LEU A 243 -3.16 -13.48 -15.41
C LEU A 243 -4.45 -12.75 -15.78
N ASP A 244 -5.59 -13.33 -15.41
CA ASP A 244 -6.91 -12.72 -15.56
C ASP A 244 -7.37 -12.21 -14.19
N GLU A 245 -7.48 -10.88 -14.03
CA GLU A 245 -7.93 -10.27 -12.78
C GLU A 245 -9.42 -10.54 -12.58
N LYS A 246 -9.79 -11.05 -11.40
CA LYS A 246 -11.17 -11.19 -10.96
C LYS A 246 -11.61 -9.94 -10.21
N LEU A 247 -12.54 -9.21 -10.79
CA LEU A 247 -13.05 -7.99 -10.18
C LEU A 247 -14.17 -8.34 -9.20
N SER A 248 -14.03 -7.88 -7.95
CA SER A 248 -15.12 -7.91 -6.97
C SER A 248 -16.22 -6.93 -7.37
N TRP A 249 -17.47 -7.19 -6.98
CA TRP A 249 -18.59 -6.26 -7.19
C TRP A 249 -18.36 -4.87 -6.55
N GLN A 250 -17.46 -4.77 -5.56
CA GLN A 250 -17.08 -3.51 -4.91
C GLN A 250 -16.09 -2.70 -5.72
N ASP A 251 -15.39 -3.32 -6.67
CA ASP A 251 -14.46 -2.60 -7.54
C ASP A 251 -15.25 -1.83 -8.61
N PRO A 252 -15.11 -0.50 -8.69
CA PRO A 252 -15.83 0.27 -9.70
C PRO A 252 -15.58 -0.19 -11.13
N ARG A 253 -14.46 -0.84 -11.44
CA ARG A 253 -14.15 -1.35 -12.80
C ARG A 253 -15.05 -2.49 -13.25
N GLU A 254 -15.67 -3.20 -12.31
CA GLU A 254 -16.60 -4.31 -12.60
C GLU A 254 -17.98 -3.82 -13.09
N TRP A 255 -18.34 -2.56 -12.79
CA TRP A 255 -19.67 -2.03 -13.10
C TRP A 255 -19.82 -1.80 -14.60
N LYS A 256 -20.89 -2.36 -15.17
CA LYS A 256 -21.19 -2.29 -16.60
C LYS A 256 -22.38 -1.35 -16.84
N PHE A 257 -22.40 -0.72 -18.02
CA PHE A 257 -23.41 0.29 -18.40
C PHE A 257 -23.95 0.04 -19.80
N THR A 258 -24.00 -1.23 -20.27
CA THR A 258 -24.33 -1.54 -21.66
C THR A 258 -25.83 -1.80 -21.86
N SER A 259 -26.45 -2.54 -20.93
CA SER A 259 -27.87 -2.91 -20.98
C SER A 259 -28.68 -2.30 -19.84
N ASN A 260 -30.00 -2.28 -19.96
CA ASN A 260 -30.89 -1.79 -18.90
C ASN A 260 -30.73 -2.54 -17.58
N ASP A 261 -30.51 -3.85 -17.64
CA ASP A 261 -30.30 -4.67 -16.44
C ASP A 261 -28.93 -4.37 -15.80
N GLU A 262 -27.90 -4.19 -16.60
CA GLU A 262 -26.58 -3.76 -16.11
C GLU A 262 -26.63 -2.38 -15.48
N LEU A 263 -27.38 -1.43 -16.08
CA LEU A 263 -27.59 -0.08 -15.52
C LEU A 263 -28.28 -0.16 -14.13
N ARG A 264 -29.33 -1.00 -14.01
CA ARG A 264 -30.01 -1.23 -12.70
C ARG A 264 -29.06 -1.84 -11.67
N GLN A 265 -28.28 -2.85 -12.05
CA GLN A 265 -27.28 -3.47 -11.19
C GLN A 265 -26.19 -2.46 -10.79
N ALA A 266 -25.71 -1.65 -11.74
CA ALA A 266 -24.72 -0.60 -11.47
C ALA A 266 -25.26 0.42 -10.46
N ILE A 267 -26.52 0.88 -10.60
CA ILE A 267 -27.16 1.80 -9.64
C ILE A 267 -27.20 1.16 -8.24
N ALA A 268 -27.55 -0.12 -8.12
CA ALA A 268 -27.59 -0.82 -6.84
C ALA A 268 -26.19 -0.91 -6.21
N LYS A 269 -25.13 -1.24 -7.00
CA LYS A 269 -23.74 -1.28 -6.56
C LYS A 269 -23.24 0.10 -6.15
N ILE A 270 -23.54 1.15 -6.93
CA ILE A 270 -23.19 2.53 -6.60
C ILE A 270 -23.86 2.97 -5.28
N ASN A 271 -25.14 2.64 -5.06
CA ASN A 271 -25.83 2.97 -3.81
C ASN A 271 -25.19 2.28 -2.61
N LYS A 272 -24.85 1.00 -2.71
CA LYS A 272 -24.12 0.27 -1.66
C LYS A 272 -22.76 0.92 -1.37
N SER A 273 -22.03 1.30 -2.41
CA SER A 273 -20.73 1.97 -2.27
C SER A 273 -20.87 3.36 -1.65
N LEU A 274 -21.88 4.14 -2.02
CA LEU A 274 -22.18 5.43 -1.38
C LEU A 274 -22.45 5.26 0.11
N HIS A 275 -23.32 4.33 0.48
CA HIS A 275 -23.62 4.08 1.89
C HIS A 275 -22.37 3.69 2.68
N LYS A 276 -21.53 2.81 2.11
CA LYS A 276 -20.26 2.39 2.72
C LYS A 276 -19.29 3.56 2.92
N VAL A 277 -19.10 4.38 1.88
CA VAL A 277 -18.20 5.54 1.94
C VAL A 277 -18.71 6.60 2.90
N ASP A 278 -20.01 6.89 2.92
CA ASP A 278 -20.62 7.82 3.85
C ASP A 278 -20.51 7.36 5.31
N GLN A 279 -20.61 6.06 5.56
CA GLN A 279 -20.35 5.50 6.90
C GLN A 279 -18.89 5.69 7.31
N GLN A 280 -17.95 5.31 6.44
CA GLN A 280 -16.51 5.48 6.72
C GLN A 280 -16.14 6.95 6.96
N LEU A 281 -16.78 7.87 6.24
CA LEU A 281 -16.58 9.31 6.42
C LEU A 281 -17.07 9.76 7.81
N ARG A 282 -18.23 9.28 8.27
CA ARG A 282 -18.73 9.58 9.63
C ARG A 282 -17.80 9.04 10.69
N ASP A 283 -17.41 7.77 10.58
CA ASP A 283 -16.52 7.10 11.54
C ASP A 283 -15.17 7.83 11.64
N LEU A 284 -14.59 8.22 10.49
CA LEU A 284 -13.34 8.96 10.45
C LEU A 284 -13.47 10.38 11.06
N THR A 285 -14.58 11.07 10.76
CA THR A 285 -14.83 12.42 11.30
C THR A 285 -15.01 12.39 12.82
N GLU A 286 -15.72 11.39 13.35
CA GLU A 286 -15.90 11.19 14.78
C GLU A 286 -14.57 10.87 15.47
N ALA A 287 -13.77 9.96 14.92
CA ALA A 287 -12.44 9.63 15.43
C ALA A 287 -11.53 10.87 15.46
N LYS A 288 -11.54 11.68 14.39
CA LYS A 288 -10.77 12.91 14.29
C LYS A 288 -11.17 13.93 15.38
N LEU A 289 -12.47 14.14 15.61
CA LEU A 289 -12.95 15.03 16.66
C LEU A 289 -12.51 14.57 18.05
N LYS A 290 -12.61 13.28 18.34
CA LYS A 290 -12.12 12.70 19.61
C LYS A 290 -10.65 13.00 19.84
N VAL A 291 -9.85 12.81 18.80
CA VAL A 291 -8.40 13.08 18.84
C VAL A 291 -8.09 14.54 19.02
N GLN A 292 -8.76 15.44 18.30
CA GLN A 292 -8.56 16.88 18.47
C GLN A 292 -8.87 17.31 19.90
N HIS A 293 -9.98 16.85 20.45
CA HIS A 293 -10.34 17.14 21.84
C HIS A 293 -9.30 16.62 22.85
N GLN A 294 -8.75 15.41 22.61
CA GLN A 294 -7.70 14.85 23.45
C GLN A 294 -6.39 15.66 23.33
N LEU A 295 -5.99 16.06 22.13
CA LEU A 295 -4.80 16.91 21.90
C LEU A 295 -4.94 18.27 22.57
N ASP A 296 -6.12 18.89 22.52
CA ASP A 296 -6.41 20.14 23.21
C ASP A 296 -6.32 19.99 24.73
N LYS A 297 -6.78 18.84 25.27
CA LYS A 297 -6.66 18.52 26.68
C LYS A 297 -5.19 18.32 27.10
N ILE A 298 -4.39 17.65 26.27
CA ILE A 298 -2.95 17.45 26.50
C ILE A 298 -2.22 18.78 26.52
N ASN A 299 -2.53 19.70 25.61
CA ASN A 299 -1.91 21.01 25.56
C ASN A 299 -2.22 21.88 26.81
N ARG A 300 -3.34 21.60 27.47
CA ARG A 300 -3.76 22.34 28.68
C ARG A 300 -3.27 21.72 29.99
N SER A 301 -2.89 20.42 29.99
CA SER A 301 -2.48 19.72 31.21
C SER A 301 -1.00 19.30 31.16
N HIS A 302 -0.26 19.62 32.22
CA HIS A 302 1.17 19.27 32.34
C HIS A 302 1.44 17.78 32.61
N ASN A 303 0.42 16.97 32.93
CA ASN A 303 0.55 15.58 33.40
C ASN A 303 -0.18 14.55 32.49
N SER A 304 0.24 14.42 31.22
CA SER A 304 -0.66 13.75 30.25
C SER A 304 -0.04 12.67 29.36
N ASP A 305 1.02 12.00 29.77
CA ASP A 305 1.66 10.95 28.93
C ASP A 305 0.69 9.80 28.57
N ASN A 306 -0.19 9.39 29.49
CA ASN A 306 -1.19 8.36 29.22
C ASN A 306 -2.25 8.81 28.21
N LEU A 307 -2.66 10.10 28.26
CA LEU A 307 -3.63 10.65 27.30
C LEU A 307 -3.08 10.71 25.87
N VAL A 308 -1.78 10.94 25.71
CA VAL A 308 -1.13 10.94 24.39
C VAL A 308 -1.14 9.54 23.80
N ILE A 309 -0.84 8.50 24.60
CA ILE A 309 -0.84 7.10 24.16
C ILE A 309 -2.24 6.68 23.73
N GLU A 310 -3.28 6.99 24.53
CA GLU A 310 -4.67 6.68 24.21
C GLU A 310 -5.14 7.39 22.92
N THR A 311 -4.73 8.65 22.73
CA THR A 311 -4.99 9.42 21.52
C THR A 311 -4.38 8.76 20.28
N LEU A 312 -3.13 8.32 20.36
CA LEU A 312 -2.45 7.63 19.27
C LEU A 312 -3.08 6.28 18.95
N GLN A 313 -3.51 5.53 19.95
CA GLN A 313 -4.23 4.27 19.77
C GLN A 313 -5.60 4.48 19.10
N THR A 314 -6.32 5.54 19.48
CA THR A 314 -7.62 5.89 18.86
C THR A 314 -7.43 6.21 17.38
N LEU A 315 -6.39 6.96 17.00
CA LEU A 315 -6.07 7.25 15.61
C LEU A 315 -5.60 6.01 14.85
N ASP A 316 -4.79 5.15 15.46
CA ASP A 316 -4.35 3.91 14.81
C ASP A 316 -5.52 2.98 14.53
N SER A 317 -6.51 2.91 15.42
CA SER A 317 -7.72 2.11 15.18
C SER A 317 -8.58 2.66 14.05
N ALA A 318 -8.60 3.98 13.87
CA ALA A 318 -9.40 4.64 12.85
C ALA A 318 -8.76 4.62 11.46
N MET A 319 -7.41 4.59 11.39
CA MET A 319 -6.70 4.68 10.12
C MET A 319 -5.27 4.15 10.23
N GLN A 320 -4.84 3.40 9.22
CA GLN A 320 -3.46 2.94 9.10
C GLN A 320 -2.61 4.02 8.41
N ALA A 321 -1.79 4.72 9.20
CA ALA A 321 -0.78 5.64 8.68
C ALA A 321 0.60 4.97 8.70
N ASN A 322 1.48 5.39 7.78
CA ASN A 322 2.85 4.88 7.73
C ASN A 322 3.55 5.10 9.08
N PRO A 323 4.30 4.14 9.61
CA PRO A 323 5.00 4.32 10.87
C PRO A 323 6.05 5.44 10.74
N PHE A 324 5.69 6.61 11.24
CA PHE A 324 6.55 7.80 11.32
C PHE A 324 7.81 7.55 12.17
N SER A 325 7.81 6.48 12.96
CA SER A 325 8.94 6.11 13.84
C SER A 325 10.27 5.97 13.10
N LYS A 326 10.26 5.43 11.87
CA LYS A 326 11.49 5.26 11.07
C LYS A 326 12.06 6.60 10.60
N GLN A 327 11.22 7.55 10.21
CA GLN A 327 11.66 8.89 9.78
C GLN A 327 12.13 9.72 10.97
N MET A 328 11.42 9.67 12.11
CA MET A 328 11.84 10.35 13.32
C MET A 328 13.14 9.81 13.89
N THR A 329 13.33 8.50 13.86
CA THR A 329 14.61 7.89 14.27
C THR A 329 15.76 8.39 13.39
N SER A 330 15.53 8.52 12.08
CA SER A 330 16.51 9.05 11.13
C SER A 330 16.81 10.53 11.38
N ILE A 331 15.78 11.37 11.59
CA ILE A 331 15.94 12.81 11.87
C ILE A 331 16.61 13.03 13.24
N MET A 332 16.24 12.25 14.27
CA MET A 332 16.90 12.31 15.57
C MET A 332 18.35 11.83 15.53
N ALA A 333 18.63 10.79 14.74
CA ALA A 333 19.99 10.34 14.52
C ALA A 333 20.84 11.41 13.83
N GLN A 334 20.30 12.06 12.78
CA GLN A 334 20.95 13.18 12.10
C GLN A 334 21.16 14.40 13.03
N ALA A 335 20.18 14.75 13.84
CA ALA A 335 20.29 15.84 14.81
C ALA A 335 21.33 15.55 15.89
N ASN A 336 21.44 14.32 16.36
CA ASN A 336 22.46 13.89 17.31
C ASN A 336 23.86 13.87 16.69
N VAL A 337 24.00 13.45 15.43
CA VAL A 337 25.27 13.48 14.69
C VAL A 337 25.75 14.93 14.50
N THR A 338 24.86 15.84 14.07
CA THR A 338 25.21 17.27 13.93
C THR A 338 25.62 17.89 15.25
N ARG A 339 24.95 17.54 16.35
CA ARG A 339 25.29 18.04 17.69
C ARG A 339 26.64 17.50 18.20
N ALA A 340 26.93 16.21 17.94
CA ALA A 340 28.23 15.64 18.25
C ALA A 340 29.36 16.30 17.48
N HIS A 341 29.15 16.64 16.20
CA HIS A 341 30.08 17.37 15.37
C HIS A 341 30.33 18.81 15.88
N VAL A 342 29.26 19.53 16.21
CA VAL A 342 29.38 20.90 16.79
C VAL A 342 30.10 20.86 18.14
N SER A 343 29.83 19.87 19.01
CA SER A 343 30.52 19.72 20.28
C SER A 343 31.98 19.36 20.12
N SER A 344 32.38 18.66 19.06
CA SER A 344 33.78 18.34 18.77
C SER A 344 34.57 19.50 18.16
N LEU A 345 33.87 20.45 17.53
CA LEU A 345 34.47 21.67 16.96
C LEU A 345 34.62 22.80 17.97
N LEU A 346 33.91 22.73 19.11
CA LEU A 346 33.95 23.70 20.19
C LEU A 346 34.92 23.30 21.33
N LYS A 347 35.61 22.18 21.21
CA LYS A 347 36.74 21.76 22.06
C LYS A 347 38.05 22.05 21.39
#